data_09f058282a8fe8ad2dc85d8ec16d7e30
#
_entry.id   09f058282a8fe8ad2dc85d8ec16d7e30
#
_cell.length_a   1.000
_cell.length_b   1.000
_cell.length_c   1.000
_cell.angle_alpha   90.00
_cell.angle_beta   90.00
_cell.angle_gamma   90.00
#
_symmetry.space_group_name_H-M   'P 1'
#
loop_
_entity.id
_entity.type
_entity.pdbx_description
1 polymer ?
#
loop_
_entity_poly.entity_id
_entity_poly.type
_entity_poly.pdbx_seq_one_letter_code
_entity_poly.pdbx_strand_id
1 'polypeptide(L)'
;LTTSDAPTWDTSTGWTFTASGDQLATGWVPTSGCTVIVRMVVGFANNGSNAVDATDSIVFNIVPLTASNEVRYRIGSFNTNIVGVGSTGAHVVGIAGADAYYDGADIGNIITTGGWPTTGTMYIGNRGAGKRVLGGSIQALAMYSTTLDASQMAALTTAMNAL
;
A
#
# COMPACT_ATOMS: atom_id res chain seq x y z
N LEU A 1 -16.43 -10.18 -3.28
CA LEU A 1 -15.38 -10.68 -4.16
C LEU A 1 -16.05 -11.25 -5.39
N THR A 2 -15.85 -10.65 -6.55
CA THR A 2 -16.23 -11.25 -7.82
C THR A 2 -15.19 -12.30 -8.18
N THR A 3 -15.63 -13.52 -8.37
CA THR A 3 -14.81 -14.74 -8.40
C THR A 3 -13.93 -14.95 -9.64
N SER A 4 -13.89 -14.02 -10.58
CA SER A 4 -13.05 -14.13 -11.79
C SER A 4 -11.63 -13.57 -11.64
N ASP A 5 -11.39 -12.75 -10.62
CA ASP A 5 -10.14 -12.01 -10.42
C ASP A 5 -9.78 -11.97 -8.91
N ALA A 6 -9.95 -13.10 -8.22
CA ALA A 6 -9.60 -13.19 -6.80
C ALA A 6 -8.14 -13.65 -6.65
N PRO A 7 -7.35 -12.96 -5.82
CA PRO A 7 -6.01 -13.43 -5.47
C PRO A 7 -6.09 -14.78 -4.76
N THR A 8 -5.03 -15.56 -4.86
CA THR A 8 -4.90 -16.83 -4.14
C THR A 8 -4.38 -16.60 -2.73
N TRP A 9 -4.96 -17.33 -1.78
CA TRP A 9 -4.50 -17.33 -0.40
C TRP A 9 -3.69 -18.59 -0.08
N ASP A 10 -2.57 -18.41 0.57
CA ASP A 10 -1.75 -19.50 1.13
C ASP A 10 -1.27 -19.09 2.52
N THR A 11 -1.26 -20.03 3.46
CA THR A 11 -0.94 -19.75 4.87
C THR A 11 0.51 -19.36 5.10
N SER A 12 1.42 -19.71 4.19
CA SER A 12 2.85 -19.39 4.28
C SER A 12 3.24 -18.12 3.53
N THR A 13 2.52 -17.79 2.44
CA THR A 13 2.87 -16.66 1.57
C THR A 13 1.89 -15.50 1.64
N GLY A 14 0.68 -15.72 2.20
CA GLY A 14 -0.39 -14.72 2.23
C GLY A 14 -1.17 -14.64 0.92
N TRP A 15 -1.74 -13.48 0.64
CA TRP A 15 -2.47 -13.20 -0.59
C TRP A 15 -1.52 -12.94 -1.76
N THR A 16 -1.54 -13.80 -2.76
CA THR A 16 -0.73 -13.68 -3.99
C THR A 16 -1.56 -13.12 -5.12
N PHE A 17 -1.03 -12.10 -5.78
CA PHE A 17 -1.65 -11.36 -6.88
C PHE A 17 -0.86 -11.64 -8.16
N THR A 18 -1.44 -12.37 -9.11
CA THR A 18 -0.76 -12.86 -10.32
C THR A 18 -1.39 -12.37 -11.61
N ALA A 19 -2.67 -12.05 -11.60
CA ALA A 19 -3.41 -11.61 -12.77
C ALA A 19 -3.78 -10.13 -12.71
N SER A 20 -3.93 -9.52 -13.89
CA SER A 20 -4.42 -8.14 -14.00
C SER A 20 -5.89 -8.08 -13.62
N GLY A 21 -6.21 -7.70 -12.44
CA GLY A 21 -7.58 -7.72 -11.90
C GLY A 21 -7.63 -8.29 -10.49
N ASP A 22 -6.62 -9.04 -10.10
CA ASP A 22 -6.53 -9.56 -8.73
C ASP A 22 -6.54 -8.40 -7.74
N GLN A 23 -7.60 -8.32 -6.94
CA GLN A 23 -7.79 -7.27 -5.95
C GLN A 23 -8.69 -7.71 -4.81
N LEU A 24 -8.47 -7.14 -3.64
CA LEU A 24 -9.37 -7.26 -2.50
C LEU A 24 -9.97 -5.89 -2.19
N ALA A 25 -11.29 -5.75 -2.28
CA ALA A 25 -11.98 -4.54 -1.85
C ALA A 25 -12.14 -4.56 -0.32
N THR A 26 -11.67 -3.52 0.35
CA THR A 26 -11.77 -3.43 1.81
C THR A 26 -13.10 -2.88 2.30
N GLY A 27 -13.84 -2.16 1.47
CA GLY A 27 -15.02 -1.39 1.88
C GLY A 27 -14.69 -0.12 2.67
N TRP A 28 -13.42 0.19 2.87
CA TRP A 28 -12.95 1.30 3.69
C TRP A 28 -12.45 2.46 2.83
N VAL A 29 -12.77 3.68 3.25
CA VAL A 29 -12.32 4.92 2.59
C VAL A 29 -11.27 5.59 3.47
N PRO A 30 -10.03 5.82 2.98
CA PRO A 30 -8.99 6.49 3.76
C PRO A 30 -9.37 7.94 4.10
N THR A 31 -9.00 8.37 5.29
CA THR A 31 -9.21 9.75 5.77
C THR A 31 -7.88 10.37 6.20
N SER A 32 -7.86 11.69 6.38
CA SER A 32 -6.63 12.43 6.73
C SER A 32 -5.98 12.03 8.05
N GLY A 33 -6.72 11.39 8.94
CA GLY A 33 -6.21 10.91 10.23
C GLY A 33 -5.98 9.42 10.28
N CYS A 34 -5.98 8.71 9.13
CA CYS A 34 -5.86 7.26 9.12
C CYS A 34 -4.41 6.77 9.10
N THR A 35 -4.26 5.49 9.44
CA THR A 35 -3.02 4.74 9.23
C THR A 35 -3.33 3.49 8.42
N VAL A 36 -2.48 3.22 7.41
CA VAL A 36 -2.47 1.97 6.64
C VAL A 36 -1.05 1.42 6.66
N ILE A 37 -0.89 0.18 7.09
CA ILE A 37 0.41 -0.50 7.12
C ILE A 37 0.28 -1.90 6.54
N VAL A 38 1.20 -2.28 5.67
CA VAL A 38 1.17 -3.52 4.88
C VAL A 38 2.50 -4.22 4.97
N ARG A 39 2.50 -5.51 5.31
CA ARG A 39 3.64 -6.40 5.08
C ARG A 39 3.44 -7.14 3.76
N MET A 40 4.44 -7.05 2.90
CA MET A 40 4.37 -7.64 1.56
C MET A 40 5.71 -8.25 1.15
N VAL A 41 5.66 -9.17 0.20
CA VAL A 41 6.84 -9.64 -0.52
C VAL A 41 6.77 -9.09 -1.93
N VAL A 42 7.79 -8.34 -2.31
CA VAL A 42 7.89 -7.72 -3.64
C VAL A 42 8.73 -8.62 -4.55
N GLY A 43 8.14 -9.15 -5.62
CA GLY A 43 8.82 -10.07 -6.53
C GLY A 43 9.62 -9.38 -7.63
N PHE A 44 9.14 -8.25 -8.13
CA PHE A 44 9.79 -7.48 -9.21
C PHE A 44 9.39 -6.01 -9.22
N ALA A 45 10.26 -5.19 -9.80
CA ALA A 45 9.99 -3.76 -10.00
C ALA A 45 8.93 -3.55 -11.08
N ASN A 46 7.88 -2.77 -10.77
CA ASN A 46 6.84 -2.44 -11.74
C ASN A 46 6.25 -1.05 -11.48
N ASN A 47 6.34 -0.19 -12.49
CA ASN A 47 5.70 1.13 -12.43
C ASN A 47 4.17 1.02 -12.50
N GLY A 48 3.52 1.08 -11.36
CA GLY A 48 2.05 1.16 -11.25
C GLY A 48 1.38 -0.05 -10.61
N SER A 49 2.13 -1.01 -10.09
CA SER A 49 1.61 -2.01 -9.16
C SER A 49 1.42 -1.38 -7.79
N ASN A 50 0.22 -1.45 -7.25
CA ASN A 50 -0.08 -0.87 -5.95
C ASN A 50 -0.23 -1.97 -4.91
N ALA A 51 0.39 -1.81 -3.73
CA ALA A 51 0.08 -2.63 -2.58
C ALA A 51 -1.30 -2.28 -2.03
N VAL A 52 -1.58 -0.99 -1.93
CA VAL A 52 -2.90 -0.43 -1.62
C VAL A 52 -3.21 0.73 -2.56
N ASP A 53 -4.48 0.89 -2.91
CA ASP A 53 -4.95 1.99 -3.75
C ASP A 53 -6.39 2.36 -3.39
N ALA A 54 -6.64 3.63 -3.11
CA ALA A 54 -7.98 4.21 -3.04
C ALA A 54 -7.98 5.43 -3.95
N THR A 55 -8.42 5.25 -5.17
CA THR A 55 -8.40 6.32 -6.17
C THR A 55 -9.78 6.52 -6.74
N ASP A 56 -10.29 7.71 -6.55
CA ASP A 56 -11.37 8.30 -7.35
C ASP A 56 -10.78 9.46 -8.19
N SER A 57 -11.10 10.70 -7.88
CA SER A 57 -10.45 11.90 -8.41
C SER A 57 -9.15 12.27 -7.67
N ILE A 58 -8.93 11.69 -6.50
CA ILE A 58 -7.82 11.94 -5.58
C ILE A 58 -7.12 10.62 -5.27
N VAL A 59 -5.80 10.63 -5.26
CA VAL A 59 -4.98 9.42 -5.10
C VAL A 59 -4.66 9.17 -3.63
N PHE A 60 -4.81 7.94 -3.18
CA PHE A 60 -4.16 7.40 -2.01
C PHE A 60 -3.56 6.05 -2.39
N ASN A 61 -2.25 5.96 -2.52
CA ASN A 61 -1.64 4.67 -2.84
C ASN A 61 -0.21 4.50 -2.32
N ILE A 62 0.17 3.23 -2.21
CA ILE A 62 1.55 2.79 -2.00
C ILE A 62 1.96 1.91 -3.17
N VAL A 63 2.98 2.33 -3.92
CA VAL A 63 3.64 1.55 -4.97
C VAL A 63 4.92 0.98 -4.38
N PRO A 64 5.00 -0.34 -4.16
CA PRO A 64 6.08 -0.93 -3.35
C PRO A 64 7.45 -0.91 -4.03
N LEU A 65 7.49 -0.98 -5.35
CA LEU A 65 8.73 -0.92 -6.10
C LEU A 65 8.48 -0.42 -7.53
N THR A 66 9.08 0.71 -7.87
CA THR A 66 9.07 1.24 -9.23
C THR A 66 10.23 0.67 -10.06
N ALA A 67 10.20 0.88 -11.38
CA ALA A 67 11.31 0.51 -12.24
C ALA A 67 12.63 1.27 -11.93
N SER A 68 12.54 2.36 -11.16
CA SER A 68 13.70 3.11 -10.67
C SER A 68 14.21 2.62 -9.31
N ASN A 69 13.73 1.46 -8.83
CA ASN A 69 14.01 0.94 -7.49
C ASN A 69 13.60 1.89 -6.36
N GLU A 70 12.39 2.40 -6.47
CA GLU A 70 11.81 3.34 -5.52
C GLU A 70 10.52 2.78 -4.95
N VAL A 71 10.29 2.95 -3.66
CA VAL A 71 8.94 2.88 -3.09
C VAL A 71 8.28 4.26 -3.21
N ARG A 72 7.00 4.31 -3.59
CA ARG A 72 6.31 5.56 -3.82
C ARG A 72 5.02 5.62 -3.02
N TYR A 73 4.84 6.71 -2.29
CA TYR A 73 3.66 7.02 -1.50
C TYR A 73 2.97 8.24 -2.06
N ARG A 74 1.64 8.21 -2.16
CA ARG A 74 0.85 9.30 -2.72
C ARG A 74 -0.41 9.55 -1.90
N ILE A 75 -0.65 10.82 -1.62
CA ILE A 75 -1.92 11.32 -1.10
C ILE A 75 -2.22 12.63 -1.86
N GLY A 76 -3.43 12.76 -2.41
CA GLY A 76 -3.82 13.98 -3.11
C GLY A 76 -3.60 13.90 -4.62
N SER A 77 -3.01 14.93 -5.22
CA SER A 77 -2.77 14.95 -6.66
C SER A 77 -1.64 14.02 -7.09
N PHE A 78 -1.65 13.58 -8.35
CA PHE A 78 -0.68 12.61 -8.89
C PHE A 78 0.80 13.04 -8.81
N ASN A 79 1.07 14.31 -8.56
CA ASN A 79 2.43 14.87 -8.62
C ASN A 79 3.12 14.94 -7.25
N THR A 80 2.45 14.52 -6.19
CA THR A 80 3.04 14.52 -4.85
C THR A 80 3.45 13.12 -4.47
N ASN A 81 4.74 12.86 -4.49
CA ASN A 81 5.30 11.57 -4.11
C ASN A 81 6.37 11.79 -3.05
N ILE A 82 6.42 10.93 -2.06
CA ILE A 82 7.66 10.61 -1.39
C ILE A 82 8.21 9.35 -2.01
N VAL A 83 9.50 9.35 -2.19
CA VAL A 83 10.23 8.28 -2.83
C VAL A 83 11.35 7.86 -1.90
N GLY A 84 11.26 6.63 -1.41
CA GLY A 84 12.35 5.96 -0.71
C GLY A 84 13.07 4.97 -1.62
N VAL A 85 14.22 4.50 -1.21
CA VAL A 85 14.90 3.39 -1.90
C VAL A 85 14.09 2.12 -1.65
N GLY A 86 13.56 1.51 -2.73
CA GLY A 86 12.85 0.24 -2.68
C GLY A 86 13.74 -0.92 -3.10
N SER A 87 13.40 -2.11 -2.68
CA SER A 87 14.04 -3.35 -3.11
C SER A 87 13.02 -4.49 -3.27
N THR A 88 13.45 -5.58 -3.90
CA THR A 88 12.68 -6.84 -3.87
C THR A 88 12.84 -7.50 -2.51
N GLY A 89 11.89 -8.37 -2.16
CA GLY A 89 11.89 -9.08 -0.89
C GLY A 89 10.73 -8.69 0.03
N ALA A 90 10.84 -9.09 1.28
CA ALA A 90 9.83 -8.80 2.31
C ALA A 90 10.05 -7.39 2.89
N HIS A 91 9.02 -6.57 2.88
CA HIS A 91 9.04 -5.21 3.40
C HIS A 91 7.73 -4.88 4.11
N VAL A 92 7.83 -3.98 5.07
CA VAL A 92 6.67 -3.35 5.71
C VAL A 92 6.62 -1.88 5.29
N VAL A 93 5.52 -1.51 4.65
CA VAL A 93 5.30 -0.14 4.16
C VAL A 93 4.04 0.44 4.77
N GLY A 94 4.01 1.73 5.02
CA GLY A 94 2.83 2.35 5.63
C GLY A 94 2.72 3.83 5.38
N ILE A 95 1.50 4.33 5.61
CA ILE A 95 1.16 5.75 5.70
C ILE A 95 0.45 5.95 7.03
N ALA A 96 0.90 6.91 7.83
CA ALA A 96 0.23 7.34 9.05
C ALA A 96 -0.04 8.86 8.99
N GLY A 97 -1.30 9.25 8.84
CA GLY A 97 -1.62 10.63 8.47
C GLY A 97 -0.95 10.99 7.16
N ALA A 98 -0.06 11.97 7.19
CA ALA A 98 0.72 12.39 6.02
C ALA A 98 2.16 11.84 6.00
N ASP A 99 2.57 11.04 6.98
CA ASP A 99 3.93 10.52 7.07
C ASP A 99 4.04 9.13 6.42
N ALA A 100 5.13 8.92 5.68
CA ALA A 100 5.42 7.67 4.99
C ALA A 100 6.46 6.85 5.75
N TYR A 101 6.25 5.54 5.80
CA TYR A 101 7.11 4.60 6.54
C TYR A 101 7.56 3.45 5.65
N TYR A 102 8.85 3.11 5.76
CA TYR A 102 9.46 1.96 5.10
C TYR A 102 10.30 1.18 6.10
N ASP A 103 9.96 -0.08 6.31
CA ASP A 103 10.60 -0.98 7.31
C ASP A 103 10.73 -0.35 8.70
N GLY A 104 9.71 0.38 9.12
CA GLY A 104 9.61 1.04 10.42
C GLY A 104 10.28 2.41 10.50
N ALA A 105 11.05 2.80 9.50
CA ALA A 105 11.64 4.14 9.45
C ALA A 105 10.66 5.15 8.85
N ASP A 106 10.53 6.31 9.49
CA ASP A 106 9.88 7.47 8.89
C ASP A 106 10.77 8.00 7.76
N ILE A 107 10.23 8.03 6.55
CA ILE A 107 10.95 8.51 5.35
C ILE A 107 10.50 9.90 4.92
N GLY A 108 9.59 10.52 5.63
CA GLY A 108 9.19 11.90 5.48
C GLY A 108 7.70 12.11 5.23
N ASN A 109 7.34 13.38 5.13
CA ASN A 109 5.96 13.82 4.99
C ASN A 109 5.52 13.87 3.53
N ILE A 110 4.40 13.23 3.21
CA ILE A 110 3.78 13.27 1.89
C ILE A 110 3.07 14.62 1.74
N ILE A 111 3.53 15.43 0.80
CA ILE A 111 2.88 16.72 0.51
C ILE A 111 1.51 16.45 -0.08
N THR A 112 0.46 16.68 0.69
CA THR A 112 -0.92 16.50 0.27
C THR A 112 -1.40 17.75 -0.49
N THR A 113 -1.44 17.68 -1.81
CA THR A 113 -2.10 18.69 -2.64
C THR A 113 -3.40 18.13 -3.20
N GLY A 114 -4.50 18.87 -3.06
CA GLY A 114 -5.81 18.42 -3.54
C GLY A 114 -6.64 17.61 -2.55
N GLY A 115 -6.16 17.42 -1.32
CA GLY A 115 -6.93 16.78 -0.25
C GLY A 115 -6.79 15.25 -0.20
N TRP A 116 -7.73 14.61 0.49
CA TRP A 116 -7.82 13.16 0.69
C TRP A 116 -8.97 12.58 -0.14
N PRO A 117 -8.92 11.28 -0.52
CA PRO A 117 -10.07 10.62 -1.14
C PRO A 117 -11.31 10.74 -0.24
N THR A 118 -12.45 11.03 -0.83
CA THR A 118 -13.71 11.19 -0.08
C THR A 118 -14.72 10.08 -0.36
N THR A 119 -14.53 9.36 -1.44
CA THR A 119 -15.48 8.32 -1.90
C THR A 119 -14.81 7.03 -2.38
N GLY A 120 -13.52 7.07 -2.68
CA GLY A 120 -12.80 5.92 -3.22
C GLY A 120 -12.56 4.83 -2.17
N THR A 121 -13.21 3.67 -2.34
CA THR A 121 -12.92 2.49 -1.53
C THR A 121 -11.47 2.03 -1.75
N MET A 122 -10.78 1.67 -0.67
CA MET A 122 -9.42 1.12 -0.76
C MET A 122 -9.44 -0.33 -1.25
N TYR A 123 -8.59 -0.59 -2.21
CA TYR A 123 -8.27 -1.91 -2.74
C TYR A 123 -6.86 -2.32 -2.32
N ILE A 124 -6.63 -3.63 -2.24
CA ILE A 124 -5.36 -4.25 -1.96
C ILE A 124 -4.91 -5.00 -3.20
N GLY A 125 -3.64 -4.88 -3.57
CA GLY A 125 -2.98 -5.63 -4.65
C GLY A 125 -3.14 -5.03 -6.04
N ASN A 126 -4.16 -4.22 -6.30
CA ASN A 126 -4.39 -3.60 -7.60
C ASN A 126 -5.36 -2.41 -7.52
N ARG A 127 -5.39 -1.62 -8.58
CA ARG A 127 -6.26 -0.46 -8.79
C ARG A 127 -7.36 -0.75 -9.81
N GLY A 128 -8.28 -1.70 -9.51
CA GLY A 128 -9.39 -2.00 -10.41
C GLY A 128 -8.99 -2.77 -11.69
N ALA A 129 -10.00 -3.21 -12.46
CA ALA A 129 -9.81 -4.05 -13.64
C ALA A 129 -8.83 -3.48 -14.66
N GLY A 130 -7.91 -4.30 -15.14
CA GLY A 130 -6.95 -3.95 -16.19
C GLY A 130 -5.73 -3.16 -15.75
N LYS A 131 -5.50 -2.99 -14.45
CA LYS A 131 -4.29 -2.36 -13.91
C LYS A 131 -3.23 -3.40 -13.54
N ARG A 132 -2.02 -2.90 -13.21
CA ARG A 132 -0.84 -3.75 -13.04
C ARG A 132 -0.87 -4.49 -11.72
N VAL A 133 -0.47 -5.76 -11.77
CA VAL A 133 -0.39 -6.67 -10.63
C VAL A 133 0.73 -6.27 -9.69
N LEU A 134 0.54 -6.47 -8.39
CA LEU A 134 1.58 -6.26 -7.37
C LEU A 134 2.87 -7.05 -7.67
N GLY A 135 2.75 -8.21 -8.33
CA GLY A 135 3.90 -9.06 -8.63
C GLY A 135 4.57 -9.63 -7.40
N GLY A 136 3.75 -9.99 -6.41
CA GLY A 136 4.20 -10.51 -5.13
C GLY A 136 3.03 -10.90 -4.25
N SER A 137 3.24 -10.94 -2.95
CA SER A 137 2.20 -11.30 -1.99
C SER A 137 2.05 -10.26 -0.89
N ILE A 138 0.85 -10.20 -0.30
CA ILE A 138 0.56 -9.42 0.91
C ILE A 138 0.30 -10.41 2.05
N GLN A 139 1.12 -10.31 3.09
CA GLN A 139 1.11 -11.23 4.21
C GLN A 139 0.36 -10.69 5.42
N ALA A 140 0.36 -9.37 5.60
CA ALA A 140 -0.41 -8.70 6.63
C ALA A 140 -0.85 -7.31 6.19
N LEU A 141 -2.00 -6.87 6.69
CA LEU A 141 -2.54 -5.53 6.53
C LEU A 141 -3.18 -5.10 7.84
N ALA A 142 -2.90 -3.88 8.26
CA ALA A 142 -3.65 -3.24 9.33
C ALA A 142 -4.08 -1.82 8.90
N MET A 143 -5.28 -1.45 9.32
CA MET A 143 -5.89 -0.16 9.03
C MET A 143 -6.47 0.42 10.32
N TYR A 144 -6.18 1.69 10.57
CA TYR A 144 -6.65 2.41 11.75
C TYR A 144 -7.31 3.72 11.31
N SER A 145 -8.39 4.09 11.94
CA SER A 145 -9.07 5.38 11.73
C SER A 145 -8.35 6.55 12.42
N THR A 146 -7.19 6.29 13.05
CA THR A 146 -6.35 7.29 13.73
C THR A 146 -4.95 7.28 13.17
N THR A 147 -4.27 8.41 13.25
CA THR A 147 -2.85 8.51 12.94
C THR A 147 -2.04 7.87 14.07
N LEU A 148 -1.25 6.86 13.75
CA LEU A 148 -0.28 6.28 14.66
C LEU A 148 1.00 7.10 14.64
N ASP A 149 1.66 7.19 15.81
CA ASP A 149 2.97 7.84 15.91
C ASP A 149 4.11 6.91 15.44
N ALA A 150 5.31 7.46 15.31
CA ALA A 150 6.49 6.72 14.85
C ALA A 150 6.84 5.50 15.73
N SER A 151 6.62 5.59 17.03
CA SER A 151 6.85 4.48 17.97
C SER A 151 5.86 3.33 17.73
N GLN A 152 4.59 3.66 17.52
CA GLN A 152 3.54 2.69 17.20
C GLN A 152 3.78 2.05 15.83
N MET A 153 4.20 2.83 14.84
CA MET A 153 4.56 2.31 13.51
C MET A 153 5.75 1.36 13.57
N ALA A 154 6.78 1.67 14.33
CA ALA A 154 7.93 0.78 14.54
C ALA A 154 7.53 -0.52 15.26
N ALA A 155 6.67 -0.45 16.28
CA ALA A 155 6.18 -1.61 16.99
C ALA A 155 5.33 -2.53 16.08
N LEU A 156 4.45 -1.97 15.25
CA LEU A 156 3.68 -2.73 14.27
C LEU A 156 4.57 -3.37 13.20
N THR A 157 5.57 -2.64 12.73
CA THR A 157 6.57 -3.19 11.78
C THR A 157 7.28 -4.40 12.37
N THR A 158 7.72 -4.30 13.63
CA THR A 158 8.35 -5.42 14.33
C THR A 158 7.40 -6.62 14.45
N ALA A 159 6.16 -6.39 14.84
CA ALA A 159 5.15 -7.45 14.95
C ALA A 159 4.84 -8.10 13.59
N MET A 160 4.71 -7.32 12.53
CA MET A 160 4.47 -7.83 11.19
C MET A 160 5.67 -8.62 10.64
N ASN A 161 6.90 -8.23 10.96
CA ASN A 161 8.09 -8.97 10.53
C ASN A 161 8.29 -10.30 11.27
N ALA A 162 7.58 -10.53 12.37
CA ALA A 162 7.57 -11.79 13.09
C ALA A 162 6.60 -12.83 12.53
N LEU A 163 5.79 -12.46 11.51
CA LEU A 163 4.88 -13.36 10.78
C LEU A 163 5.65 -14.13 9.71
#